data_69082026a53771d7669d7fc34692d048
#
_entry.id   69082026a53771d7669d7fc34692d048
#
_cell.length_a   1.000
_cell.length_b   1.000
_cell.length_c   1.000
_cell.angle_alpha   90.00
_cell.angle_beta   90.00
_cell.angle_gamma   90.00
#
_symmetry.space_group_name_H-M   'P 1'
#
loop_
_entity.id
_entity.type
_entity.pdbx_description
1 polymer ?
#
loop_
_entity_poly.entity_id
_entity_poly.type
_entity_poly.pdbx_seq_one_letter_code
_entity_poly.pdbx_strand_id
1 'polypeptide(L)'
;ASRKDFRNAVVIARKAQNAWASTTALNKGQILYRIAEILEGRKEQFISELVTQGETKKAAQKEVETAIDRLVYYAGWSDKYQQFFSSVNPVSSSHFIFSCLEPVGVISMIAPEEQSLLGLVSVIAPAIVGGNTVIILASESKPLTAISFAEVLNSSDVPGGVVNILTGYKTELTSHMASHMDVNSIVYCGKEENTIKEISELASNNVKRTIFYKKSDWQNDLCESPYFIEKTQEVKTTWHPTEI
;
A
#
# COMPACT_ATOMS: atom_id res chain seq x y z
N ALA A 1 3.32 -6.76 -17.81
CA ALA A 1 3.02 -7.99 -17.05
C ALA A 1 1.78 -8.68 -17.62
N SER A 2 1.71 -9.97 -17.43
CA SER A 2 0.59 -10.82 -17.84
C SER A 2 -0.14 -11.38 -16.60
N ARG A 3 -1.27 -12.06 -16.83
CA ARG A 3 -1.98 -12.85 -15.80
C ARG A 3 -1.05 -13.82 -15.07
N LYS A 4 -0.08 -14.43 -15.77
CA LYS A 4 0.89 -15.36 -15.17
C LYS A 4 1.81 -14.63 -14.20
N ASP A 5 2.29 -13.45 -14.58
CA ASP A 5 3.17 -12.64 -13.75
C ASP A 5 2.45 -12.19 -12.47
N PHE A 6 1.20 -11.74 -12.61
CA PHE A 6 0.38 -11.40 -11.43
C PHE A 6 0.21 -12.60 -10.49
N ARG A 7 -0.15 -13.77 -11.00
CA ARG A 7 -0.29 -14.99 -10.18
C ARG A 7 1.02 -15.35 -9.46
N ASN A 8 2.14 -15.26 -10.15
CA ASN A 8 3.44 -15.51 -9.53
C ASN A 8 3.76 -14.49 -8.44
N ALA A 9 3.45 -13.22 -8.65
CA ALA A 9 3.60 -12.17 -7.63
C ALA A 9 2.73 -12.44 -6.39
N VAL A 10 1.48 -12.93 -6.57
CA VAL A 10 0.62 -13.33 -5.45
C VAL A 10 1.25 -14.45 -4.61
N VAL A 11 1.79 -15.48 -5.25
CA VAL A 11 2.47 -16.59 -4.55
C VAL A 11 3.66 -16.06 -3.73
N ILE A 12 4.46 -15.18 -4.31
CA ILE A 12 5.64 -14.60 -3.63
C ILE A 12 5.19 -13.69 -2.48
N ALA A 13 4.19 -12.83 -2.69
CA ALA A 13 3.64 -11.96 -1.66
C ALA A 13 3.06 -12.78 -0.49
N ARG A 14 2.30 -13.84 -0.78
CA ARG A 14 1.74 -14.73 0.25
C ARG A 14 2.83 -15.41 1.07
N LYS A 15 3.91 -15.84 0.44
CA LYS A 15 5.06 -16.44 1.14
C LYS A 15 5.74 -15.46 2.09
N ALA A 16 5.85 -14.19 1.72
CA ALA A 16 6.49 -13.15 2.52
C ALA A 16 5.60 -12.63 3.66
N GLN A 17 4.26 -12.79 3.56
CA GLN A 17 3.27 -12.11 4.39
C GLN A 17 3.48 -12.33 5.89
N ASN A 18 3.60 -13.57 6.35
CA ASN A 18 3.67 -13.87 7.79
C ASN A 18 4.95 -13.32 8.42
N ALA A 19 6.09 -13.43 7.74
CA ALA A 19 7.36 -12.90 8.21
C ALA A 19 7.31 -11.37 8.30
N TRP A 20 6.75 -10.70 7.28
CA TRP A 20 6.61 -9.26 7.26
C TRP A 20 5.64 -8.75 8.33
N ALA A 21 4.48 -9.38 8.49
CA ALA A 21 3.52 -9.05 9.54
C ALA A 21 4.14 -9.11 10.94
N SER A 22 4.98 -10.11 11.19
CA SER A 22 5.67 -10.33 12.47
C SER A 22 6.88 -9.40 12.71
N THR A 23 7.31 -8.65 11.71
CA THR A 23 8.39 -7.66 11.84
C THR A 23 7.96 -6.55 12.82
N THR A 24 8.87 -6.15 13.72
CA THR A 24 8.57 -5.11 14.72
C THR A 24 8.21 -3.77 14.06
N ALA A 25 7.39 -2.99 14.72
CA ALA A 25 7.01 -1.64 14.27
C ALA A 25 8.24 -0.77 14.03
N LEU A 26 9.22 -0.80 14.95
CA LEU A 26 10.48 -0.08 14.82
C LEU A 26 11.21 -0.45 13.54
N ASN A 27 11.36 -1.74 13.25
CA ASN A 27 12.08 -2.19 12.05
C ASN A 27 11.35 -1.79 10.75
N LYS A 28 10.02 -1.89 10.72
CA LYS A 28 9.23 -1.38 9.59
C LYS A 28 9.48 0.11 9.37
N GLY A 29 9.47 0.91 10.44
CA GLY A 29 9.77 2.34 10.38
C GLY A 29 11.18 2.63 9.85
N GLN A 30 12.20 1.91 10.34
CA GLN A 30 13.58 2.03 9.86
C GLN A 30 13.70 1.71 8.36
N ILE A 31 13.01 0.68 7.88
CA ILE A 31 12.98 0.33 6.45
C ILE A 31 12.34 1.46 5.63
N LEU A 32 11.24 2.05 6.09
CA LEU A 32 10.61 3.18 5.38
C LEU A 32 11.51 4.42 5.37
N TYR A 33 12.20 4.73 6.47
CA TYR A 33 13.22 5.79 6.47
C TYR A 33 14.35 5.50 5.47
N ARG A 34 14.79 4.24 5.39
CA ARG A 34 15.81 3.83 4.42
C ARG A 34 15.33 3.99 2.97
N ILE A 35 14.05 3.70 2.68
CA ILE A 35 13.46 3.95 1.36
C ILE A 35 13.50 5.46 1.06
N ALA A 36 13.13 6.31 2.02
CA ALA A 36 13.14 7.76 1.86
C ALA A 36 14.57 8.29 1.59
N GLU A 37 15.57 7.84 2.36
CA GLU A 37 16.98 8.22 2.18
C GLU A 37 17.51 7.85 0.79
N ILE A 38 17.23 6.64 0.32
CA ILE A 38 17.70 6.19 -1.00
C ILE A 38 16.98 6.93 -2.11
N LEU A 39 15.67 7.17 -1.96
CA LEU A 39 14.89 7.98 -2.90
C LEU A 39 15.43 9.42 -2.97
N GLU A 40 15.74 10.01 -1.82
CA GLU A 40 16.35 11.35 -1.75
C GLU A 40 17.72 11.39 -2.44
N GLY A 41 18.57 10.41 -2.21
CA GLY A 41 19.86 10.27 -2.88
C GLY A 41 19.76 10.11 -4.41
N ARG A 42 18.61 9.65 -4.92
CA ARG A 42 18.32 9.50 -6.36
C ARG A 42 17.34 10.56 -6.90
N LYS A 43 17.08 11.62 -6.15
CA LYS A 43 16.07 12.66 -6.46
C LYS A 43 16.15 13.18 -7.89
N GLU A 44 17.35 13.55 -8.36
CA GLU A 44 17.53 14.10 -9.70
C GLU A 44 17.20 13.10 -10.81
N GLN A 45 17.45 11.82 -10.59
CA GLN A 45 17.05 10.77 -11.53
C GLN A 45 15.52 10.72 -11.65
N PHE A 46 14.80 10.65 -10.54
CA PHE A 46 13.32 10.59 -10.55
C PHE A 46 12.70 11.85 -11.16
N ILE A 47 13.27 13.04 -10.89
CA ILE A 47 12.84 14.29 -11.55
C ILE A 47 13.01 14.16 -13.07
N SER A 48 14.18 13.69 -13.53
CA SER A 48 14.45 13.51 -14.96
C SER A 48 13.49 12.51 -15.60
N GLU A 49 13.18 11.41 -14.93
CA GLU A 49 12.23 10.39 -15.40
C GLU A 49 10.81 10.93 -15.52
N LEU A 50 10.33 11.70 -14.53
CA LEU A 50 9.01 12.34 -14.58
C LEU A 50 8.93 13.38 -15.71
N VAL A 51 10.00 14.18 -15.93
CA VAL A 51 10.08 15.12 -17.05
C VAL A 51 10.06 14.38 -18.38
N THR A 52 10.75 13.26 -18.50
CA THR A 52 10.75 12.40 -19.70
C THR A 52 9.33 11.85 -19.98
N GLN A 53 8.54 11.62 -18.95
CA GLN A 53 7.14 11.18 -19.04
C GLN A 53 6.13 12.34 -19.18
N GLY A 54 6.60 13.58 -19.42
CA GLY A 54 5.78 14.73 -19.78
C GLY A 54 5.46 15.70 -18.64
N GLU A 55 6.03 15.51 -17.44
CA GLU A 55 5.86 16.48 -16.36
C GLU A 55 6.74 17.72 -16.55
N THR A 56 6.29 18.86 -16.03
CA THR A 56 7.17 20.04 -15.93
C THR A 56 8.21 19.80 -14.83
N LYS A 57 9.43 20.35 -15.00
CA LYS A 57 10.51 20.21 -13.99
C LYS A 57 10.04 20.62 -12.59
N LYS A 58 9.25 21.69 -12.47
CA LYS A 58 8.74 22.18 -11.18
C LYS A 58 7.74 21.19 -10.56
N ALA A 59 6.84 20.63 -11.36
CA ALA A 59 5.88 19.62 -10.89
C ALA A 59 6.59 18.32 -10.48
N ALA A 60 7.53 17.86 -11.31
CA ALA A 60 8.35 16.68 -11.03
C ALA A 60 9.15 16.83 -9.73
N GLN A 61 9.80 17.96 -9.54
CA GLN A 61 10.54 18.24 -8.30
C GLN A 61 9.62 18.18 -7.07
N LYS A 62 8.47 18.86 -7.13
CA LYS A 62 7.50 18.86 -6.04
C LYS A 62 6.96 17.45 -5.77
N GLU A 63 6.69 16.66 -6.81
CA GLU A 63 6.20 15.30 -6.68
C GLU A 63 7.20 14.40 -5.95
N VAL A 64 8.48 14.46 -6.32
CA VAL A 64 9.54 13.67 -5.68
C VAL A 64 9.73 14.10 -4.23
N GLU A 65 9.79 15.40 -3.93
CA GLU A 65 9.92 15.93 -2.57
C GLU A 65 8.75 15.45 -1.69
N THR A 66 7.51 15.58 -2.17
CA THR A 66 6.33 15.13 -1.43
C THR A 66 6.33 13.61 -1.25
N ALA A 67 6.84 12.83 -2.21
CA ALA A 67 6.94 11.37 -2.07
C ALA A 67 7.94 10.97 -0.96
N ILE A 68 9.07 11.68 -0.85
CA ILE A 68 10.05 11.48 0.23
C ILE A 68 9.40 11.82 1.59
N ASP A 69 8.77 12.98 1.72
CA ASP A 69 8.09 13.41 2.94
C ASP A 69 7.01 12.39 3.35
N ARG A 70 6.27 11.84 2.38
CA ARG A 70 5.24 10.83 2.60
C ARG A 70 5.80 9.53 3.19
N LEU A 71 6.97 9.10 2.74
CA LEU A 71 7.66 7.93 3.30
C LEU A 71 8.08 8.18 4.75
N VAL A 72 8.65 9.37 5.02
CA VAL A 72 9.03 9.81 6.38
C VAL A 72 7.81 9.86 7.30
N TYR A 73 6.69 10.42 6.81
CA TYR A 73 5.43 10.48 7.55
C TYR A 73 4.97 9.09 7.99
N TYR A 74 4.86 8.13 7.07
CA TYR A 74 4.41 6.78 7.41
C TYR A 74 5.45 5.99 8.22
N ALA A 75 6.74 6.25 8.05
CA ALA A 75 7.77 5.72 8.95
C ALA A 75 7.52 6.16 10.39
N GLY A 76 7.18 7.44 10.59
CA GLY A 76 6.84 8.00 11.90
C GLY A 76 5.52 7.47 12.50
N TRP A 77 4.64 6.85 11.69
CA TRP A 77 3.40 6.22 12.15
C TRP A 77 3.55 4.74 12.50
N SER A 78 4.66 4.12 12.18
CA SER A 78 4.86 2.67 12.33
C SER A 78 4.60 2.14 13.75
N ASP A 79 5.02 2.88 14.77
CA ASP A 79 4.87 2.53 16.18
C ASP A 79 3.67 3.23 16.89
N LYS A 80 2.95 4.11 16.18
CA LYS A 80 1.87 4.91 16.75
C LYS A 80 0.48 4.44 16.36
N TYR A 81 0.31 3.91 15.14
CA TYR A 81 -1.03 3.62 14.60
C TYR A 81 -1.81 2.62 15.48
N GLN A 82 -1.12 1.63 16.06
CA GLN A 82 -1.75 0.68 16.99
C GLN A 82 -2.32 1.37 18.23
N GLN A 83 -1.57 2.31 18.82
CA GLN A 83 -2.01 3.07 19.99
C GLN A 83 -3.19 3.99 19.65
N PHE A 84 -3.23 4.50 18.43
CA PHE A 84 -4.27 5.42 17.98
C PHE A 84 -5.59 4.73 17.65
N PHE A 85 -5.54 3.52 17.05
CA PHE A 85 -6.72 2.82 16.57
C PHE A 85 -7.17 1.65 17.46
N SER A 86 -6.36 1.23 18.43
CA SER A 86 -6.75 0.18 19.37
C SER A 86 -7.63 0.74 20.50
N SER A 87 -8.49 -0.10 21.05
CA SER A 87 -9.40 0.31 22.11
C SER A 87 -9.56 -0.77 23.18
N VAL A 88 -9.85 -0.33 24.41
CA VAL A 88 -10.40 -1.18 25.46
C VAL A 88 -11.92 -1.02 25.41
N ASN A 89 -12.63 -2.13 25.31
CA ASN A 89 -14.08 -2.13 25.14
C ASN A 89 -14.76 -2.47 26.47
N PRO A 90 -15.64 -1.61 27.02
CA PRO A 90 -16.37 -1.91 28.22
C PRO A 90 -17.39 -3.05 27.99
N VAL A 91 -17.50 -3.94 28.97
CA VAL A 91 -18.42 -5.05 28.95
C VAL A 91 -18.96 -5.32 30.37
N SER A 92 -20.18 -5.84 30.48
CA SER A 92 -20.84 -6.12 31.76
C SER A 92 -20.53 -7.50 32.35
N SER A 93 -19.71 -8.31 31.69
CA SER A 93 -19.30 -9.65 32.14
C SER A 93 -17.86 -9.65 32.65
N SER A 94 -17.45 -10.74 33.34
CA SER A 94 -16.09 -10.90 33.87
C SER A 94 -15.06 -11.15 32.75
N HIS A 95 -14.92 -10.17 31.85
CA HIS A 95 -13.95 -10.21 30.76
C HIS A 95 -13.24 -8.86 30.62
N PHE A 96 -11.95 -8.93 30.30
CA PHE A 96 -11.21 -7.80 29.74
C PHE A 96 -11.24 -7.90 28.22
N ILE A 97 -11.80 -6.89 27.56
CA ILE A 97 -11.98 -6.90 26.11
C ILE A 97 -11.19 -5.76 25.50
N PHE A 98 -10.40 -6.09 24.50
CA PHE A 98 -9.68 -5.10 23.73
C PHE A 98 -9.72 -5.43 22.22
N SER A 99 -9.64 -4.38 21.41
CA SER A 99 -9.54 -4.46 19.96
C SER A 99 -8.21 -3.90 19.49
N CYS A 100 -7.56 -4.58 18.56
CA CYS A 100 -6.35 -4.11 17.90
C CYS A 100 -6.45 -4.34 16.38
N LEU A 101 -5.58 -3.66 15.64
CA LEU A 101 -5.50 -3.81 14.19
C LEU A 101 -4.54 -4.94 13.83
N GLU A 102 -4.93 -5.77 12.86
CA GLU A 102 -4.08 -6.77 12.21
C GLU A 102 -4.07 -6.55 10.70
N PRO A 103 -2.95 -6.85 9.99
CA PRO A 103 -2.92 -6.72 8.54
C PRO A 103 -3.94 -7.63 7.87
N VAL A 104 -4.64 -7.12 6.84
CA VAL A 104 -5.56 -7.96 6.05
C VAL A 104 -4.82 -9.06 5.30
N GLY A 105 -3.55 -8.90 4.99
CA GLY A 105 -2.70 -9.90 4.34
C GLY A 105 -2.11 -9.45 3.01
N VAL A 106 -2.46 -10.12 1.91
CA VAL A 106 -2.00 -9.78 0.56
C VAL A 106 -2.97 -8.79 -0.06
N ILE A 107 -2.46 -7.64 -0.50
CA ILE A 107 -3.24 -6.58 -1.12
C ILE A 107 -2.82 -6.43 -2.59
N SER A 108 -3.78 -6.49 -3.51
CA SER A 108 -3.57 -6.05 -4.88
C SER A 108 -3.95 -4.57 -5.02
N MET A 109 -3.17 -3.81 -5.77
CA MET A 109 -3.39 -2.37 -5.94
C MET A 109 -3.30 -1.98 -7.40
N ILE A 110 -4.15 -1.09 -7.84
CA ILE A 110 -4.08 -0.40 -9.13
C ILE A 110 -3.74 1.05 -8.84
N ALA A 111 -2.52 1.45 -9.17
CA ALA A 111 -1.99 2.77 -8.89
C ALA A 111 -2.73 3.88 -9.67
N PRO A 112 -2.69 5.13 -9.17
CA PRO A 112 -3.23 6.26 -9.91
C PRO A 112 -2.39 6.56 -11.16
N GLU A 113 -3.00 7.22 -12.15
CA GLU A 113 -2.30 7.69 -13.36
C GLU A 113 -1.62 9.03 -13.12
N GLU A 114 -2.25 9.88 -12.34
CA GLU A 114 -1.71 11.18 -11.98
C GLU A 114 -0.70 11.06 -10.85
N GLN A 115 0.38 11.83 -10.93
CA GLN A 115 1.44 11.85 -9.92
C GLN A 115 1.96 10.43 -9.65
N SER A 116 2.49 9.81 -10.71
CA SER A 116 2.77 8.37 -10.80
C SER A 116 3.72 7.82 -9.72
N LEU A 117 4.68 8.64 -9.25
CA LEU A 117 5.56 8.30 -8.13
C LEU A 117 4.85 8.53 -6.79
N LEU A 118 4.33 9.76 -6.58
CA LEU A 118 3.70 10.13 -5.32
C LEU A 118 2.47 9.29 -5.01
N GLY A 119 1.62 9.05 -6.02
CA GLY A 119 0.45 8.20 -5.87
C GLY A 119 0.82 6.75 -5.54
N LEU A 120 1.86 6.23 -6.18
CA LEU A 120 2.41 4.90 -5.90
C LEU A 120 2.87 4.78 -4.44
N VAL A 121 3.70 5.73 -3.98
CA VAL A 121 4.21 5.79 -2.61
C VAL A 121 3.07 5.93 -1.60
N SER A 122 2.08 6.78 -1.91
CA SER A 122 0.96 7.08 -1.00
C SER A 122 0.07 5.88 -0.69
N VAL A 123 0.04 4.86 -1.54
CA VAL A 123 -0.73 3.64 -1.28
C VAL A 123 0.13 2.48 -0.79
N ILE A 124 1.41 2.39 -1.21
CA ILE A 124 2.33 1.35 -0.75
C ILE A 124 2.73 1.56 0.71
N ALA A 125 3.20 2.77 1.07
CA ALA A 125 3.78 3.04 2.38
C ALA A 125 2.83 2.71 3.56
N PRO A 126 1.56 3.17 3.58
CA PRO A 126 0.63 2.83 4.66
C PRO A 126 0.30 1.33 4.72
N ALA A 127 0.22 0.65 3.57
CA ALA A 127 -0.08 -0.77 3.55
C ALA A 127 1.05 -1.62 4.13
N ILE A 128 2.31 -1.34 3.76
CA ILE A 128 3.45 -2.11 4.27
C ILE A 128 3.78 -1.77 5.73
N VAL A 129 3.60 -0.53 6.16
CA VAL A 129 3.71 -0.15 7.58
C VAL A 129 2.73 -0.95 8.43
N GLY A 130 1.51 -1.15 7.93
CA GLY A 130 0.50 -1.98 8.58
C GLY A 130 0.79 -3.49 8.57
N GLY A 131 1.89 -3.93 7.96
CA GLY A 131 2.30 -5.34 7.93
C GLY A 131 1.72 -6.14 6.77
N ASN A 132 1.11 -5.51 5.77
CA ASN A 132 0.62 -6.17 4.56
C ASN A 132 1.73 -6.37 3.54
N THR A 133 1.53 -7.32 2.62
CA THR A 133 2.30 -7.43 1.38
C THR A 133 1.48 -6.94 0.19
N VAL A 134 2.15 -6.38 -0.79
CA VAL A 134 1.51 -5.62 -1.87
C VAL A 134 1.92 -6.14 -3.23
N ILE A 135 0.93 -6.29 -4.13
CA ILE A 135 1.15 -6.43 -5.58
C ILE A 135 0.49 -5.21 -6.23
N ILE A 136 1.28 -4.35 -6.85
CA ILE A 136 0.76 -3.11 -7.42
C ILE A 136 0.99 -3.05 -8.92
N LEU A 137 -0.08 -2.78 -9.66
CA LEU A 137 -0.02 -2.38 -11.05
C LEU A 137 0.25 -0.87 -11.11
N ALA A 138 1.42 -0.52 -11.61
CA ALA A 138 1.87 0.87 -11.74
C ALA A 138 1.01 1.65 -12.75
N SER A 139 1.17 2.98 -12.79
CA SER A 139 0.56 3.81 -13.82
C SER A 139 0.85 3.25 -15.22
N GLU A 140 -0.20 3.11 -16.02
CA GLU A 140 -0.10 2.60 -17.39
C GLU A 140 0.57 3.64 -18.30
N SER A 141 0.26 4.90 -18.10
CA SER A 141 0.78 5.99 -18.92
C SER A 141 2.19 6.45 -18.53
N LYS A 142 2.58 6.27 -17.25
CA LYS A 142 3.84 6.77 -16.67
C LYS A 142 4.55 5.70 -15.83
N PRO A 143 4.97 4.56 -16.41
CA PRO A 143 5.48 3.43 -15.63
C PRO A 143 6.95 3.55 -15.20
N LEU A 144 7.74 4.50 -15.77
CA LEU A 144 9.19 4.54 -15.62
C LEU A 144 9.64 4.69 -14.15
N THR A 145 9.05 5.67 -13.44
CA THR A 145 9.37 5.90 -12.03
C THR A 145 9.05 4.73 -11.12
N ALA A 146 8.06 3.90 -11.46
CA ALA A 146 7.73 2.70 -10.71
C ALA A 146 8.82 1.63 -10.81
N ILE A 147 9.48 1.51 -11.97
CA ILE A 147 10.61 0.58 -12.16
C ILE A 147 11.82 1.05 -11.36
N SER A 148 12.18 2.33 -11.45
CA SER A 148 13.26 2.91 -10.64
C SER A 148 12.98 2.85 -9.14
N PHE A 149 11.71 2.98 -8.74
CA PHE A 149 11.30 2.80 -7.35
C PHE A 149 11.43 1.35 -6.87
N ALA A 150 11.23 0.37 -7.74
CA ALA A 150 11.51 -1.03 -7.40
C ALA A 150 12.99 -1.27 -7.07
N GLU A 151 13.92 -0.57 -7.74
CA GLU A 151 15.34 -0.60 -7.40
C GLU A 151 15.62 0.05 -6.03
N VAL A 152 14.94 1.16 -5.73
CA VAL A 152 15.02 1.80 -4.40
C VAL A 152 14.57 0.83 -3.32
N LEU A 153 13.42 0.17 -3.50
CA LEU A 153 12.92 -0.84 -2.55
C LEU A 153 13.92 -1.99 -2.35
N ASN A 154 14.49 -2.50 -3.43
CA ASN A 154 15.49 -3.59 -3.37
C ASN A 154 16.77 -3.18 -2.63
N SER A 155 17.11 -1.89 -2.64
CA SER A 155 18.30 -1.35 -1.96
C SER A 155 18.02 -0.87 -0.53
N SER A 156 16.78 -0.95 -0.07
CA SER A 156 16.31 -0.37 1.20
C SER A 156 15.97 -1.43 2.26
N ASP A 157 16.54 -2.60 2.17
CA ASP A 157 16.29 -3.72 3.09
C ASP A 157 14.83 -4.22 3.12
N VAL A 158 14.02 -3.86 2.13
CA VAL A 158 12.65 -4.39 1.99
C VAL A 158 12.76 -5.87 1.63
N PRO A 159 12.20 -6.78 2.45
CA PRO A 159 12.28 -8.21 2.14
C PRO A 159 11.61 -8.55 0.81
N GLY A 160 12.24 -9.45 0.05
CA GLY A 160 11.68 -9.91 -1.23
C GLY A 160 10.26 -10.41 -1.09
N GLY A 161 9.35 -9.91 -1.94
CA GLY A 161 7.93 -10.27 -1.94
C GLY A 161 7.02 -9.36 -1.09
N VAL A 162 7.56 -8.47 -0.25
CA VAL A 162 6.74 -7.50 0.49
C VAL A 162 6.08 -6.50 -0.46
N VAL A 163 6.83 -6.00 -1.44
CA VAL A 163 6.29 -5.15 -2.51
C VAL A 163 6.64 -5.75 -3.87
N ASN A 164 5.63 -5.97 -4.69
CA ASN A 164 5.75 -6.52 -6.04
C ASN A 164 5.16 -5.52 -7.03
N ILE A 165 5.99 -4.85 -7.81
CA ILE A 165 5.56 -3.85 -8.78
C ILE A 165 5.43 -4.52 -10.15
N LEU A 166 4.28 -4.35 -10.78
CA LEU A 166 3.97 -4.81 -12.13
C LEU A 166 3.70 -3.61 -13.03
N THR A 167 4.12 -3.69 -14.29
CA THR A 167 3.72 -2.77 -15.35
C THR A 167 2.88 -3.52 -16.38
N GLY A 168 1.85 -2.89 -16.92
CA GLY A 168 0.95 -3.53 -17.87
C GLY A 168 -0.34 -2.76 -18.05
N TYR A 169 -1.27 -3.33 -18.81
CA TYR A 169 -2.55 -2.70 -19.11
C TYR A 169 -3.60 -3.04 -18.05
N LYS A 170 -4.31 -2.01 -17.57
CA LYS A 170 -5.41 -2.18 -16.61
C LYS A 170 -6.51 -3.08 -17.15
N THR A 171 -6.82 -2.94 -18.43
CA THR A 171 -7.83 -3.76 -19.14
C THR A 171 -7.53 -5.25 -19.14
N GLU A 172 -6.25 -5.62 -19.04
CA GLU A 172 -5.83 -7.04 -19.03
C GLU A 172 -5.75 -7.62 -17.61
N LEU A 173 -5.43 -6.79 -16.62
CA LEU A 173 -5.08 -7.27 -15.28
C LEU A 173 -6.14 -7.02 -14.21
N THR A 174 -6.99 -6.00 -14.35
CA THR A 174 -7.95 -5.60 -13.30
C THR A 174 -8.86 -6.75 -12.87
N SER A 175 -9.46 -7.46 -13.82
CA SER A 175 -10.36 -8.58 -13.53
C SER A 175 -9.64 -9.72 -12.78
N HIS A 176 -8.40 -10.01 -13.15
CA HIS A 176 -7.59 -11.03 -12.48
C HIS A 176 -7.16 -10.62 -11.09
N MET A 177 -6.83 -9.33 -10.88
CA MET A 177 -6.50 -8.77 -9.58
C MET A 177 -7.71 -8.79 -8.63
N ALA A 178 -8.89 -8.45 -9.16
CA ALA A 178 -10.13 -8.42 -8.39
C ALA A 178 -10.65 -9.82 -8.04
N SER A 179 -10.51 -10.81 -8.94
CA SER A 179 -11.07 -12.15 -8.74
C SER A 179 -10.13 -13.16 -8.07
N HIS A 180 -8.84 -12.84 -7.87
CA HIS A 180 -7.88 -13.82 -7.35
C HIS A 180 -8.18 -14.21 -5.90
N MET A 181 -8.43 -15.50 -5.65
CA MET A 181 -8.90 -16.01 -4.35
C MET A 181 -7.90 -15.80 -3.20
N ASP A 182 -6.60 -15.81 -3.48
CA ASP A 182 -5.54 -15.65 -2.49
C ASP A 182 -5.09 -14.19 -2.26
N VAL A 183 -5.88 -13.23 -2.74
CA VAL A 183 -5.76 -11.81 -2.46
C VAL A 183 -6.85 -11.40 -1.48
N ASN A 184 -6.48 -10.77 -0.36
CA ASN A 184 -7.38 -10.42 0.74
C ASN A 184 -8.07 -9.06 0.54
N SER A 185 -7.39 -8.13 -0.14
CA SER A 185 -7.94 -6.79 -0.40
C SER A 185 -7.52 -6.29 -1.76
N ILE A 186 -8.36 -5.43 -2.35
CA ILE A 186 -8.02 -4.71 -3.57
C ILE A 186 -8.19 -3.21 -3.38
N VAL A 187 -7.16 -2.45 -3.77
CA VAL A 187 -7.16 -0.99 -3.79
C VAL A 187 -7.22 -0.53 -5.25
N TYR A 188 -8.16 0.33 -5.57
CA TYR A 188 -8.27 0.95 -6.88
C TYR A 188 -8.20 2.48 -6.76
N CYS A 189 -7.20 3.07 -7.45
CA CYS A 189 -6.99 4.50 -7.49
C CYS A 189 -7.50 5.07 -8.81
N GLY A 190 -8.81 5.19 -8.96
CA GLY A 190 -9.46 5.71 -10.15
C GLY A 190 -10.91 6.11 -9.88
N LYS A 191 -11.54 6.71 -10.89
CA LYS A 191 -12.90 7.27 -10.79
C LYS A 191 -13.91 6.55 -11.70
N GLU A 192 -13.43 5.62 -12.53
CA GLU A 192 -14.22 4.94 -13.54
C GLU A 192 -15.25 4.02 -12.89
N GLU A 193 -16.51 4.45 -12.88
CA GLU A 193 -17.62 3.76 -12.18
C GLU A 193 -17.82 2.32 -12.71
N ASN A 194 -17.62 2.07 -14.00
CA ASN A 194 -17.71 0.72 -14.56
C ASN A 194 -16.64 -0.21 -13.98
N THR A 195 -15.41 0.27 -13.85
CA THR A 195 -14.30 -0.48 -13.25
C THR A 195 -14.55 -0.72 -11.75
N ILE A 196 -15.06 0.28 -11.03
CA ILE A 196 -15.43 0.15 -9.62
C ILE A 196 -16.51 -0.93 -9.44
N LYS A 197 -17.52 -0.92 -10.30
CA LYS A 197 -18.59 -1.93 -10.29
C LYS A 197 -18.04 -3.33 -10.57
N GLU A 198 -17.25 -3.50 -11.63
CA GLU A 198 -16.61 -4.77 -11.96
C GLU A 198 -15.76 -5.31 -10.81
N ILE A 199 -14.90 -4.47 -10.22
CA ILE A 199 -14.07 -4.84 -9.06
C ILE A 199 -14.94 -5.30 -7.90
N SER A 200 -16.02 -4.56 -7.60
CA SER A 200 -16.92 -4.88 -6.49
C SER A 200 -17.63 -6.22 -6.70
N GLU A 201 -18.11 -6.48 -7.91
CA GLU A 201 -18.76 -7.75 -8.28
C GLU A 201 -17.80 -8.93 -8.17
N LEU A 202 -16.57 -8.80 -8.72
CA LEU A 202 -15.58 -9.87 -8.68
C LEU A 202 -15.05 -10.13 -7.27
N ALA A 203 -14.85 -9.06 -6.47
CA ALA A 203 -14.38 -9.15 -5.09
C ALA A 203 -15.40 -9.82 -4.15
N SER A 204 -16.69 -9.73 -4.46
CA SER A 204 -17.74 -10.36 -3.65
C SER A 204 -17.65 -11.89 -3.60
N ASN A 205 -17.06 -12.53 -4.60
CA ASN A 205 -16.94 -13.98 -4.70
C ASN A 205 -16.09 -14.62 -3.55
N ASN A 206 -15.21 -13.84 -2.93
CA ASN A 206 -14.39 -14.29 -1.80
C ASN A 206 -14.38 -13.31 -0.63
N VAL A 207 -15.41 -12.45 -0.55
CA VAL A 207 -15.57 -11.44 0.52
C VAL A 207 -14.33 -10.56 0.66
N LYS A 208 -13.66 -10.27 -0.45
CA LYS A 208 -12.47 -9.43 -0.51
C LYS A 208 -12.81 -7.98 -0.11
N ARG A 209 -11.97 -7.39 0.74
CA ARG A 209 -12.09 -5.97 1.06
C ARG A 209 -11.77 -5.10 -0.17
N THR A 210 -12.65 -4.17 -0.50
CA THR A 210 -12.46 -3.21 -1.59
C THR A 210 -12.21 -1.81 -1.03
N ILE A 211 -11.20 -1.13 -1.56
CA ILE A 211 -10.84 0.23 -1.17
C ILE A 211 -10.74 1.07 -2.44
N PHE A 212 -11.52 2.15 -2.51
CA PHE A 212 -11.55 3.04 -3.67
C PHE A 212 -11.06 4.43 -3.30
N TYR A 213 -9.97 4.87 -3.94
CA TYR A 213 -9.43 6.21 -3.81
C TYR A 213 -9.74 7.01 -5.08
N LYS A 214 -10.83 7.79 -5.03
CA LYS A 214 -11.26 8.68 -6.13
C LYS A 214 -10.48 10.01 -6.08
N LYS A 215 -9.17 9.99 -5.82
CA LYS A 215 -8.31 11.15 -5.72
C LYS A 215 -7.74 11.51 -7.10
N SER A 216 -7.61 12.80 -7.39
CA SER A 216 -6.95 13.31 -8.58
C SER A 216 -5.71 14.14 -8.26
N ASP A 217 -5.55 14.57 -7.02
CA ASP A 217 -4.39 15.29 -6.53
C ASP A 217 -3.86 14.62 -5.27
N TRP A 218 -2.76 13.89 -5.41
CA TRP A 218 -2.08 13.21 -4.31
C TRP A 218 -1.17 14.12 -3.50
N GLN A 219 -0.92 15.36 -3.98
CA GLN A 219 -0.17 16.37 -3.24
C GLN A 219 -0.99 17.04 -2.13
N ASN A 220 -2.30 16.83 -2.14
CA ASN A 220 -3.17 17.37 -1.11
C ASN A 220 -2.87 16.69 0.25
N ASP A 221 -2.82 17.48 1.32
CA ASP A 221 -2.57 17.00 2.69
C ASP A 221 -3.59 15.94 3.16
N LEU A 222 -4.81 15.96 2.62
CA LEU A 222 -5.81 14.92 2.86
C LEU A 222 -5.44 13.53 2.28
N CYS A 223 -4.39 13.46 1.46
CA CYS A 223 -3.82 12.22 0.95
C CYS A 223 -2.67 11.70 1.85
N GLU A 224 -2.41 12.36 2.98
CA GLU A 224 -1.48 11.95 4.01
C GLU A 224 -2.25 11.79 5.33
N SER A 225 -2.53 10.55 5.72
CA SER A 225 -3.36 10.28 6.90
C SER A 225 -3.13 8.87 7.44
N PRO A 226 -3.13 8.67 8.78
CA PRO A 226 -3.06 7.34 9.37
C PRO A 226 -4.26 6.45 9.02
N TYR A 227 -5.38 7.04 8.60
CA TYR A 227 -6.54 6.28 8.11
C TYR A 227 -6.26 5.47 6.83
N PHE A 228 -5.21 5.79 6.07
CA PHE A 228 -4.76 4.93 4.97
C PHE A 228 -4.15 3.62 5.49
N ILE A 229 -3.53 3.63 6.69
CA ILE A 229 -3.07 2.41 7.37
C ILE A 229 -4.30 1.60 7.81
N GLU A 230 -5.22 2.23 8.55
CA GLU A 230 -6.43 1.59 9.09
C GLU A 230 -7.25 0.88 8.02
N LYS A 231 -7.46 1.51 6.85
CA LYS A 231 -8.24 0.91 5.74
C LYS A 231 -7.68 -0.42 5.24
N THR A 232 -6.40 -0.66 5.43
CA THR A 232 -5.72 -1.91 5.05
C THR A 232 -5.56 -2.88 6.22
N GLN A 233 -6.31 -2.67 7.30
CA GLN A 233 -6.27 -3.51 8.50
C GLN A 233 -7.62 -4.17 8.76
N GLU A 234 -7.58 -5.27 9.50
CA GLU A 234 -8.73 -5.90 10.14
C GLU A 234 -8.75 -5.57 11.63
N VAL A 235 -9.93 -5.39 12.20
CA VAL A 235 -10.10 -5.22 13.64
C VAL A 235 -10.26 -6.59 14.28
N LYS A 236 -9.32 -6.95 15.16
CA LYS A 236 -9.39 -8.16 15.96
C LYS A 236 -9.77 -7.81 17.40
N THR A 237 -10.89 -8.35 17.86
CA THR A 237 -11.35 -8.18 19.24
C THR A 237 -11.06 -9.43 20.04
N THR A 238 -10.34 -9.27 21.16
CA THR A 238 -9.99 -10.36 22.08
C THR A 238 -10.82 -10.25 23.35
N TRP A 239 -11.44 -11.37 23.72
CA TRP A 239 -12.15 -11.55 24.98
C TRP A 239 -11.28 -12.35 25.94
N HIS A 240 -10.78 -11.72 26.97
CA HIS A 240 -9.92 -12.33 27.97
C HIS A 240 -10.70 -12.53 29.27
N PRO A 241 -11.01 -13.77 29.71
CA PRO A 241 -11.69 -14.00 30.98
C PRO A 241 -10.86 -13.44 32.13
N THR A 242 -11.51 -12.68 33.02
CA THR A 242 -10.92 -12.25 34.28
C THR A 242 -11.57 -13.03 35.41
N GLU A 243 -10.77 -13.79 36.16
CA GLU A 243 -11.27 -14.38 37.39
C GLU A 243 -11.54 -13.27 38.42
N ILE A 244 -12.70 -13.35 39.06
CA ILE A 244 -13.07 -12.48 40.21
C ILE A 244 -12.79 -13.26 41.48
#